data_e57c1fa3916783c8d30f295512a2d489
#
_entry.id   e57c1fa3916783c8d30f295512a2d489
#
_cell.length_a   1.000
_cell.length_b   1.000
_cell.length_c   1.000
_cell.angle_alpha   90.00
_cell.angle_beta   90.00
_cell.angle_gamma   90.00
#
_symmetry.space_group_name_H-M   'P 1'
#
loop_
_entity.id
_entity.type
_entity.pdbx_description
1 polymer ?
#
loop_
_entity_poly.entity_id
_entity_poly.type
_entity_poly.pdbx_seq_one_letter_code
_entity_poly.pdbx_strand_id
1 'polypeptide(L)'
;MIKKGLNTMNELKILGTEKVGNFKFTGIEGGFGENKKAMLVKDIATIHGRPVKAINQAINMNRARFKDGIDVIDLKIESGSIKLTEFFNRQQIANSNNIYLLSERGYAKLLKILEDDKAWEIYDELVDNYFNMRYVIQKQDSYMITDPVQRAKRWIEEQEEHQVKLDKEVKKNEVLKPKAEKYDRYLSSKGLITITEIAKEYGMSELS
;
A
#
# COMPACT_ATOMS: atom_id res chain seq x y z
N MET A 1 -28.28 36.84 -11.52
CA MET A 1 -26.83 36.83 -11.26
C MET A 1 -26.54 35.71 -10.25
N ILE A 2 -26.19 34.52 -10.71
CA ILE A 2 -25.85 33.39 -9.87
C ILE A 2 -24.34 33.54 -9.54
N LYS A 3 -24.01 33.89 -8.30
CA LYS A 3 -22.63 33.82 -7.80
C LYS A 3 -22.18 32.37 -7.91
N LYS A 4 -21.31 32.05 -8.88
CA LYS A 4 -20.51 30.86 -8.90
C LYS A 4 -19.74 30.82 -7.58
N GLY A 5 -20.05 29.86 -6.70
CA GLY A 5 -19.32 29.65 -5.48
C GLY A 5 -17.83 29.54 -5.80
N LEU A 6 -17.03 30.41 -5.24
CA LEU A 6 -15.59 30.22 -5.16
C LEU A 6 -15.39 28.90 -4.43
N ASN A 7 -14.98 27.89 -5.16
CA ASN A 7 -14.41 26.70 -4.57
C ASN A 7 -13.10 27.18 -3.91
N THR A 8 -13.13 27.39 -2.60
CA THR A 8 -11.91 27.65 -1.84
C THR A 8 -11.03 26.44 -2.03
N MET A 9 -10.00 26.58 -2.86
CA MET A 9 -8.96 25.55 -2.95
C MET A 9 -8.48 25.26 -1.54
N ASN A 10 -8.60 24.02 -1.13
CA ASN A 10 -8.00 23.58 0.12
C ASN A 10 -6.50 23.89 0.06
N GLU A 11 -6.01 24.56 1.08
CA GLU A 11 -4.61 24.95 1.22
C GLU A 11 -3.71 23.74 0.96
N LEU A 12 -2.64 23.91 0.15
CA LEU A 12 -1.68 22.84 -0.09
C LEU A 12 -0.79 22.69 1.14
N LYS A 13 -0.73 21.47 1.65
CA LYS A 13 0.10 21.11 2.78
C LYS A 13 1.25 20.21 2.31
N ILE A 14 2.48 20.63 2.61
CA ILE A 14 3.66 19.82 2.33
C ILE A 14 3.81 18.80 3.47
N LEU A 15 3.80 17.52 3.13
CA LEU A 15 3.97 16.40 4.07
C LEU A 15 5.45 16.01 4.26
N GLY A 16 6.36 16.65 3.50
CA GLY A 16 7.78 16.31 3.48
C GLY A 16 8.16 15.41 2.32
N THR A 17 9.28 14.70 2.46
CA THR A 17 9.75 13.77 1.42
C THR A 17 9.14 12.40 1.63
N GLU A 18 8.32 11.96 0.70
CA GLU A 18 7.77 10.61 0.63
C GLU A 18 8.62 9.73 -0.31
N LYS A 19 8.40 8.40 -0.27
CA LYS A 19 9.16 7.44 -1.05
C LYS A 19 8.22 6.42 -1.68
N VAL A 20 8.39 6.19 -2.99
CA VAL A 20 7.74 5.09 -3.71
C VAL A 20 8.82 4.28 -4.39
N GLY A 21 8.98 3.02 -4.03
CA GLY A 21 10.11 2.21 -4.45
C GLY A 21 11.44 2.88 -4.10
N ASN A 22 12.26 3.13 -5.11
CA ASN A 22 13.56 3.81 -4.98
C ASN A 22 13.49 5.33 -5.19
N PHE A 23 12.32 5.88 -5.52
CA PHE A 23 12.15 7.30 -5.83
C PHE A 23 11.67 8.09 -4.62
N LYS A 24 12.29 9.26 -4.43
CA LYS A 24 11.87 10.25 -3.44
C LYS A 24 11.09 11.36 -4.15
N PHE A 25 9.98 11.78 -3.57
CA PHE A 25 9.16 12.86 -4.11
C PHE A 25 8.60 13.71 -2.97
N THR A 26 8.09 14.89 -3.32
CA THR A 26 7.47 15.79 -2.34
C THR A 26 6.04 15.34 -2.10
N GLY A 27 5.74 14.87 -0.90
CA GLY A 27 4.38 14.56 -0.47
C GLY A 27 3.56 15.85 -0.34
N ILE A 28 2.44 15.91 -1.05
CA ILE A 28 1.53 17.06 -1.04
C ILE A 28 0.12 16.57 -0.75
N GLU A 29 -0.56 17.28 0.13
CA GLU A 29 -1.98 17.06 0.45
C GLU A 29 -2.76 18.33 0.20
N GLY A 30 -3.98 18.20 -0.33
CA GLY A 30 -4.84 19.32 -0.66
C GLY A 30 -4.92 19.63 -2.16
N GLY A 31 -5.49 20.77 -2.51
CA GLY A 31 -5.74 21.18 -3.88
C GLY A 31 -6.94 20.47 -4.55
N PHE A 32 -7.11 19.19 -4.35
CA PHE A 32 -8.19 18.36 -4.92
C PHE A 32 -9.26 17.96 -3.90
N GLY A 33 -9.20 18.47 -2.70
CA GLY A 33 -10.06 18.14 -1.57
C GLY A 33 -9.27 17.87 -0.29
N GLU A 34 -9.97 17.84 0.82
CA GLU A 34 -9.37 17.57 2.13
C GLU A 34 -8.79 16.14 2.18
N ASN A 35 -7.59 15.99 2.73
CA ASN A 35 -6.83 14.73 2.83
C ASN A 35 -6.56 14.04 1.47
N LYS A 36 -6.69 14.75 0.34
CA LYS A 36 -6.35 14.20 -0.97
C LYS A 36 -4.89 14.41 -1.28
N LYS A 37 -4.20 13.32 -1.60
CA LYS A 37 -2.79 13.38 -2.02
C LYS A 37 -2.67 13.90 -3.46
N ALA A 38 -1.57 14.60 -3.69
CA ALA A 38 -1.26 15.17 -4.99
C ALA A 38 0.24 15.06 -5.27
N MET A 39 0.61 15.06 -6.56
CA MET A 39 2.00 14.95 -6.98
C MET A 39 2.33 15.99 -8.04
N LEU A 40 3.49 16.64 -7.90
CA LEU A 40 4.00 17.57 -8.89
C LEU A 40 4.52 16.84 -10.13
N VAL A 41 4.27 17.42 -11.30
CA VAL A 41 4.78 16.86 -12.56
C VAL A 41 6.31 16.77 -12.57
N LYS A 42 7.04 17.62 -11.85
CA LYS A 42 8.50 17.50 -11.72
C LYS A 42 8.93 16.18 -11.08
N ASP A 43 8.18 15.75 -10.05
CA ASP A 43 8.49 14.51 -9.35
C ASP A 43 8.09 13.29 -10.19
N ILE A 44 6.95 13.37 -10.87
CA ILE A 44 6.53 12.37 -11.86
C ILE A 44 7.59 12.22 -12.98
N ALA A 45 8.09 13.33 -13.48
CA ALA A 45 9.15 13.34 -14.51
C ALA A 45 10.40 12.61 -14.02
N THR A 46 10.79 12.80 -12.76
CA THR A 46 11.91 12.09 -12.12
C THR A 46 11.65 10.59 -12.00
N ILE A 47 10.44 10.21 -11.59
CA ILE A 47 10.03 8.78 -11.46
C ILE A 47 10.10 8.07 -12.82
N HIS A 48 9.64 8.73 -13.89
CA HIS A 48 9.61 8.17 -15.24
C HIS A 48 10.92 8.38 -16.03
N GLY A 49 11.93 9.02 -15.44
CA GLY A 49 13.19 9.34 -16.15
C GLY A 49 12.98 10.23 -17.37
N ARG A 50 11.93 11.03 -17.40
CA ARG A 50 11.57 11.90 -18.54
C ARG A 50 11.74 13.38 -18.20
N PRO A 51 12.03 14.24 -19.19
CA PRO A 51 12.02 15.69 -18.96
C PRO A 51 10.63 16.20 -18.57
N VAL A 52 10.54 17.15 -17.62
CA VAL A 52 9.29 17.82 -17.23
C VAL A 52 8.50 18.34 -18.44
N LYS A 53 9.23 18.87 -19.44
CA LYS A 53 8.63 19.36 -20.70
C LYS A 53 7.87 18.26 -21.43
N ALA A 54 8.41 17.04 -21.48
CA ALA A 54 7.75 15.90 -22.16
C ALA A 54 6.47 15.48 -21.44
N ILE A 55 6.50 15.45 -20.10
CA ILE A 55 5.31 15.13 -19.30
C ILE A 55 4.23 16.21 -19.47
N ASN A 56 4.60 17.50 -19.39
CA ASN A 56 3.67 18.60 -19.65
C ASN A 56 3.07 18.53 -21.05
N GLN A 57 3.88 18.17 -22.05
CA GLN A 57 3.42 18.00 -23.43
C GLN A 57 2.39 16.85 -23.51
N ALA A 58 2.66 15.70 -22.90
CA ALA A 58 1.72 14.57 -22.85
C ALA A 58 0.38 14.97 -22.24
N ILE A 59 0.38 15.74 -21.15
CA ILE A 59 -0.83 16.29 -20.53
C ILE A 59 -1.56 17.23 -21.49
N ASN A 60 -0.84 18.18 -22.10
CA ASN A 60 -1.42 19.18 -22.98
C ASN A 60 -2.03 18.57 -24.25
N MET A 61 -1.38 17.60 -24.87
CA MET A 61 -1.89 16.87 -26.03
C MET A 61 -3.15 16.05 -25.70
N ASN A 62 -3.30 15.65 -24.45
CA ASN A 62 -4.45 14.88 -23.96
C ASN A 62 -5.36 15.71 -23.03
N ARG A 63 -5.31 17.03 -23.13
CA ARG A 63 -5.95 17.94 -22.15
C ARG A 63 -7.43 17.68 -21.95
N ALA A 64 -8.16 17.30 -22.99
CA ALA A 64 -9.58 16.96 -22.93
C ALA A 64 -9.91 15.76 -22.01
N ARG A 65 -8.92 14.92 -21.69
CA ARG A 65 -9.08 13.78 -20.79
C ARG A 65 -8.92 14.17 -19.31
N PHE A 66 -8.32 15.33 -19.03
CA PHE A 66 -8.09 15.84 -17.68
C PHE A 66 -9.11 16.90 -17.32
N LYS A 67 -9.77 16.73 -16.18
CA LYS A 67 -10.72 17.70 -15.64
C LYS A 67 -9.99 18.63 -14.66
N ASP A 68 -10.13 19.95 -14.88
CA ASP A 68 -9.56 20.96 -13.98
C ASP A 68 -10.13 20.84 -12.58
N GLY A 69 -9.30 21.00 -11.57
CA GLY A 69 -9.67 20.89 -10.15
C GLY A 69 -10.02 19.48 -9.68
N ILE A 70 -10.00 18.47 -10.58
CA ILE A 70 -10.27 17.06 -10.23
C ILE A 70 -9.07 16.18 -10.55
N ASP A 71 -8.53 16.28 -11.76
CA ASP A 71 -7.41 15.47 -12.25
C ASP A 71 -6.10 16.26 -12.24
N VAL A 72 -6.18 17.54 -12.59
CA VAL A 72 -5.04 18.42 -12.77
C VAL A 72 -5.36 19.85 -12.32
N ILE A 73 -4.35 20.51 -11.78
CA ILE A 73 -4.36 21.93 -11.45
C ILE A 73 -3.10 22.55 -12.04
N ASP A 74 -3.24 23.71 -12.71
CA ASP A 74 -2.08 24.51 -13.09
C ASP A 74 -1.81 25.55 -11.98
N LEU A 75 -0.80 25.30 -11.17
CA LEU A 75 -0.43 26.16 -10.05
C LEU A 75 0.05 27.55 -10.48
N LYS A 76 0.38 27.73 -11.76
CA LYS A 76 0.78 29.03 -12.30
C LYS A 76 -0.42 29.94 -12.58
N ILE A 77 -1.57 29.38 -12.90
CA ILE A 77 -2.81 30.09 -13.14
C ILE A 77 -3.53 30.37 -11.84
N GLU A 78 -3.54 29.41 -10.93
CA GLU A 78 -4.28 29.46 -9.67
C GLU A 78 -3.46 30.00 -8.48
N SER A 79 -2.40 30.74 -8.75
CA SER A 79 -1.37 31.19 -7.82
C SER A 79 -1.82 32.20 -6.73
N GLY A 80 -3.11 32.38 -6.47
CA GLY A 80 -3.61 33.28 -5.43
C GLY A 80 -3.34 32.85 -3.98
N SER A 81 -3.10 31.56 -3.73
CA SER A 81 -2.98 31.01 -2.38
C SER A 81 -1.72 30.16 -2.15
N ILE A 82 -0.96 29.84 -3.20
CA ILE A 82 0.14 28.89 -3.14
C ILE A 82 1.47 29.61 -3.33
N LYS A 83 2.35 29.49 -2.35
CA LYS A 83 3.72 29.97 -2.47
C LYS A 83 4.55 29.02 -3.34
N LEU A 84 4.48 29.18 -4.67
CA LEU A 84 5.27 28.38 -5.63
C LEU A 84 6.77 28.35 -5.30
N THR A 85 7.26 29.38 -4.59
CA THR A 85 8.65 29.47 -4.14
C THR A 85 9.06 28.42 -3.11
N GLU A 86 8.10 27.70 -2.51
CA GLU A 86 8.38 26.56 -1.63
C GLU A 86 8.77 25.31 -2.43
N PHE A 87 8.32 25.20 -3.68
CA PHE A 87 8.54 24.05 -4.55
C PHE A 87 9.55 24.30 -5.66
N PHE A 88 9.67 25.57 -6.09
CA PHE A 88 10.47 25.96 -7.27
C PHE A 88 11.23 27.25 -7.00
N ASN A 89 12.42 27.38 -7.59
CA ASN A 89 13.12 28.65 -7.60
C ASN A 89 12.45 29.63 -8.60
N ARG A 90 12.74 30.94 -8.46
CA ARG A 90 12.14 31.99 -9.29
C ARG A 90 12.38 31.78 -10.78
N GLN A 91 13.56 31.27 -11.17
CA GLN A 91 13.91 31.02 -12.55
C GLN A 91 13.10 29.86 -13.14
N GLN A 92 12.89 28.80 -12.37
CA GLN A 92 12.03 27.67 -12.78
C GLN A 92 10.58 28.12 -13.00
N ILE A 93 10.06 28.95 -12.10
CA ILE A 93 8.70 29.50 -12.22
C ILE A 93 8.60 30.38 -13.49
N ALA A 94 9.57 31.26 -13.73
CA ALA A 94 9.58 32.14 -14.88
C ALA A 94 9.65 31.38 -16.22
N ASN A 95 10.50 30.36 -16.29
CA ASN A 95 10.74 29.61 -17.52
C ASN A 95 9.70 28.51 -17.80
N SER A 96 8.83 28.20 -16.85
CA SER A 96 7.78 27.19 -17.03
C SER A 96 6.52 27.80 -17.67
N ASN A 97 6.01 27.19 -18.73
CA ASN A 97 4.70 27.58 -19.30
C ASN A 97 3.55 27.14 -18.38
N ASN A 98 3.65 25.93 -17.82
CA ASN A 98 2.68 25.35 -16.90
C ASN A 98 3.43 24.70 -15.73
N ILE A 99 2.81 24.72 -14.55
CA ILE A 99 3.29 24.01 -13.36
C ILE A 99 2.13 23.14 -12.88
N TYR A 100 2.10 21.91 -13.37
CA TYR A 100 0.98 21.01 -13.08
C TYR A 100 1.17 20.25 -11.78
N LEU A 101 0.08 20.21 -11.00
CA LEU A 101 -0.16 19.32 -9.89
C LEU A 101 -1.22 18.31 -10.33
N LEU A 102 -0.99 17.04 -10.13
CA LEU A 102 -1.92 15.96 -10.46
C LEU A 102 -2.48 15.33 -9.19
N SER A 103 -3.77 15.03 -9.20
CA SER A 103 -4.36 14.12 -8.22
C SER A 103 -3.95 12.67 -8.51
N GLU A 104 -4.21 11.75 -7.57
CA GLU A 104 -4.07 10.30 -7.78
C GLU A 104 -4.74 9.85 -9.08
N ARG A 105 -5.96 10.32 -9.31
CA ARG A 105 -6.73 10.03 -10.53
C ARG A 105 -6.09 10.65 -11.78
N GLY A 106 -5.55 11.87 -11.67
CA GLY A 106 -4.82 12.53 -12.74
C GLY A 106 -3.57 11.77 -13.11
N TYR A 107 -2.82 11.30 -12.12
CA TYR A 107 -1.63 10.49 -12.33
C TYR A 107 -1.97 9.13 -12.98
N ALA A 108 -3.00 8.43 -12.53
CA ALA A 108 -3.45 7.18 -13.15
C ALA A 108 -3.81 7.35 -14.64
N LYS A 109 -4.41 8.48 -15.02
CA LYS A 109 -4.65 8.82 -16.44
C LYS A 109 -3.36 9.07 -17.20
N LEU A 110 -2.39 9.75 -16.57
CA LEU A 110 -1.11 10.02 -17.19
C LEU A 110 -0.32 8.73 -17.44
N LEU A 111 -0.33 7.77 -16.51
CA LEU A 111 0.30 6.46 -16.70
C LEU A 111 -0.19 5.78 -17.99
N LYS A 112 -1.50 5.82 -18.24
CA LYS A 112 -2.09 5.27 -19.46
C LYS A 112 -1.66 6.02 -20.74
N ILE A 113 -1.23 7.28 -20.64
CA ILE A 113 -0.79 8.10 -21.77
C ILE A 113 0.70 7.90 -22.05
N LEU A 114 1.49 7.71 -21.00
CA LEU A 114 2.94 7.57 -21.10
C LEU A 114 3.35 6.25 -21.73
N GLU A 115 2.67 5.16 -21.40
CA GLU A 115 2.86 3.80 -21.94
C GLU A 115 4.33 3.33 -21.93
N ASP A 116 5.14 3.87 -21.01
CA ASP A 116 6.51 3.41 -20.81
C ASP A 116 6.56 2.27 -19.79
N ASP A 117 7.70 1.55 -19.74
CA ASP A 117 7.88 0.39 -18.85
C ASP A 117 7.59 0.77 -17.38
N LYS A 118 7.99 1.98 -16.97
CA LYS A 118 7.72 2.47 -15.62
C LYS A 118 6.25 2.76 -15.37
N ALA A 119 5.53 3.22 -16.37
CA ALA A 119 4.09 3.41 -16.29
C ALA A 119 3.35 2.08 -16.13
N TRP A 120 3.80 1.03 -16.81
CA TRP A 120 3.26 -0.33 -16.65
C TRP A 120 3.54 -0.89 -15.27
N GLU A 121 4.78 -0.79 -14.77
CA GLU A 121 5.15 -1.23 -13.43
C GLU A 121 4.26 -0.58 -12.33
N ILE A 122 4.07 0.74 -12.40
CA ILE A 122 3.23 1.47 -11.45
C ILE A 122 1.74 1.13 -11.61
N TYR A 123 1.30 0.88 -12.84
CA TYR A 123 -0.07 0.45 -13.12
C TYR A 123 -0.36 -0.92 -12.49
N ASP A 124 0.56 -1.86 -12.65
CA ASP A 124 0.45 -3.20 -12.05
C ASP A 124 0.40 -3.09 -10.50
N GLU A 125 1.27 -2.29 -9.89
CA GLU A 125 1.21 -2.01 -8.45
C GLU A 125 -0.14 -1.41 -8.01
N LEU A 126 -0.71 -0.49 -8.80
CA LEU A 126 -2.02 0.09 -8.51
C LEU A 126 -3.14 -0.96 -8.57
N VAL A 127 -3.11 -1.83 -9.57
CA VAL A 127 -4.08 -2.91 -9.75
C VAL A 127 -3.97 -3.91 -8.60
N ASP A 128 -2.76 -4.34 -8.29
CA ASP A 128 -2.51 -5.28 -7.20
C ASP A 128 -2.94 -4.70 -5.84
N ASN A 129 -2.61 -3.45 -5.56
CA ASN A 129 -3.04 -2.78 -4.35
C ASN A 129 -4.55 -2.64 -4.27
N TYR A 130 -5.24 -2.35 -5.37
CA TYR A 130 -6.70 -2.26 -5.40
C TYR A 130 -7.35 -3.60 -5.04
N PHE A 131 -6.87 -4.70 -5.63
CA PHE A 131 -7.41 -6.02 -5.33
C PHE A 131 -7.01 -6.50 -3.93
N ASN A 132 -5.80 -6.19 -3.48
CA ASN A 132 -5.34 -6.48 -2.11
C ASN A 132 -6.12 -5.67 -1.06
N MET A 133 -6.40 -4.38 -1.30
CA MET A 133 -7.26 -3.58 -0.42
C MET A 133 -8.67 -4.15 -0.32
N ARG A 134 -9.24 -4.60 -1.44
CA ARG A 134 -10.54 -5.26 -1.45
C ARG A 134 -10.54 -6.54 -0.61
N TYR A 135 -9.45 -7.30 -0.67
CA TYR A 135 -9.26 -8.49 0.16
C TYR A 135 -9.11 -8.14 1.66
N VAL A 136 -8.37 -7.09 1.98
CA VAL A 136 -8.19 -6.59 3.35
C VAL A 136 -9.50 -6.03 3.93
N ILE A 137 -10.26 -5.29 3.12
CA ILE A 137 -11.59 -4.78 3.53
C ILE A 137 -12.56 -5.94 3.80
N GLN A 138 -12.51 -7.00 3.00
CA GLN A 138 -13.29 -8.21 3.24
C GLN A 138 -12.86 -8.99 4.49
N LYS A 139 -11.61 -8.79 4.95
CA LYS A 139 -11.07 -9.38 6.19
C LYS A 139 -11.06 -8.41 7.39
N GLN A 140 -11.80 -7.32 7.31
CA GLN A 140 -11.95 -6.42 8.45
C GLN A 140 -12.53 -7.18 9.62
N ASP A 141 -11.92 -7.01 10.80
CA ASP A 141 -12.41 -7.66 12.03
C ASP A 141 -13.82 -7.19 12.36
N SER A 142 -14.65 -8.09 12.84
CA SER A 142 -16.07 -7.84 13.08
C SER A 142 -16.32 -6.62 13.98
N TYR A 143 -15.47 -6.39 15.00
CA TYR A 143 -15.62 -5.24 15.92
C TYR A 143 -15.38 -3.87 15.26
N MET A 144 -14.72 -3.82 14.10
CA MET A 144 -14.46 -2.59 13.34
C MET A 144 -15.61 -2.22 12.39
N ILE A 145 -16.56 -3.15 12.18
CA ILE A 145 -17.69 -2.95 11.26
C ILE A 145 -18.80 -2.19 11.99
N THR A 146 -19.19 -1.04 11.43
CA THR A 146 -20.21 -0.18 12.04
C THR A 146 -21.62 -0.74 11.87
N ASP A 147 -21.91 -1.36 10.70
CA ASP A 147 -23.22 -1.97 10.43
C ASP A 147 -23.44 -3.24 11.26
N PRO A 148 -24.51 -3.31 12.07
CA PRO A 148 -24.73 -4.47 12.96
C PRO A 148 -24.93 -5.79 12.24
N VAL A 149 -25.57 -5.78 11.06
CA VAL A 149 -25.88 -7.00 10.30
C VAL A 149 -24.60 -7.53 9.65
N GLN A 150 -23.80 -6.65 9.07
CA GLN A 150 -22.51 -7.03 8.48
C GLN A 150 -21.52 -7.47 9.55
N ARG A 151 -21.52 -6.80 10.71
CA ARG A 151 -20.72 -7.19 11.88
C ARG A 151 -21.04 -8.62 12.33
N ALA A 152 -22.32 -8.95 12.44
CA ALA A 152 -22.75 -10.28 12.86
C ALA A 152 -22.33 -11.36 11.84
N LYS A 153 -22.46 -11.10 10.54
CA LYS A 153 -21.98 -12.01 9.48
C LYS A 153 -20.48 -12.24 9.56
N ARG A 154 -19.71 -11.16 9.69
CA ARG A 154 -18.24 -11.25 9.77
C ARG A 154 -17.80 -11.99 11.03
N TRP A 155 -18.48 -11.77 12.16
CA TRP A 155 -18.21 -12.49 13.40
C TRP A 155 -18.42 -14.00 13.25
N ILE A 156 -19.47 -14.42 12.56
CA ILE A 156 -19.70 -15.86 12.26
C ILE A 156 -18.56 -16.43 11.45
N GLU A 157 -18.15 -15.74 10.37
CA GLU A 157 -17.02 -16.16 9.55
C GLU A 157 -15.71 -16.27 10.35
N GLU A 158 -15.45 -15.33 11.26
CA GLU A 158 -14.31 -15.36 12.18
C GLU A 158 -14.33 -16.58 13.10
N GLN A 159 -15.50 -16.93 13.64
CA GLN A 159 -15.66 -18.12 14.47
C GLN A 159 -15.39 -19.41 13.68
N GLU A 160 -15.87 -19.50 12.44
CA GLU A 160 -15.61 -20.64 11.56
C GLU A 160 -14.11 -20.74 11.21
N GLU A 161 -13.47 -19.63 10.85
CA GLU A 161 -12.01 -19.58 10.59
C GLU A 161 -11.20 -20.01 11.83
N HIS A 162 -11.65 -19.57 13.03
CA HIS A 162 -10.99 -19.91 14.29
C HIS A 162 -11.15 -21.40 14.62
N GLN A 163 -12.35 -21.96 14.41
CA GLN A 163 -12.61 -23.39 14.62
C GLN A 163 -11.74 -24.26 13.72
N VAL A 164 -11.61 -23.91 12.43
CA VAL A 164 -10.74 -24.63 11.49
C VAL A 164 -9.27 -24.59 11.94
N LYS A 165 -8.79 -23.47 12.50
CA LYS A 165 -7.42 -23.36 13.04
C LYS A 165 -7.25 -24.25 14.28
N LEU A 166 -8.22 -24.22 15.19
CA LEU A 166 -8.21 -25.09 16.38
C LEU A 166 -8.14 -26.56 16.01
N ASP A 167 -8.97 -26.99 15.08
CA ASP A 167 -9.00 -28.39 14.63
C ASP A 167 -7.65 -28.84 14.02
N LYS A 168 -6.99 -27.94 13.28
CA LYS A 168 -5.63 -28.19 12.77
C LYS A 168 -4.60 -28.33 13.89
N GLU A 169 -4.65 -27.44 14.87
CA GLU A 169 -3.71 -27.49 16.01
C GLU A 169 -3.98 -28.72 16.92
N VAL A 170 -5.25 -29.09 17.12
CA VAL A 170 -5.62 -30.32 17.85
C VAL A 170 -5.03 -31.54 17.15
N LYS A 171 -5.26 -31.70 15.83
CA LYS A 171 -4.70 -32.80 15.05
C LYS A 171 -3.17 -32.84 15.10
N LYS A 172 -2.53 -31.68 15.02
CA LYS A 172 -1.07 -31.58 15.16
C LYS A 172 -0.58 -32.01 16.54
N ASN A 173 -1.29 -31.56 17.59
CA ASN A 173 -0.98 -31.96 18.97
C ASN A 173 -1.21 -33.44 19.22
N GLU A 174 -2.24 -34.05 18.65
CA GLU A 174 -2.46 -35.50 18.73
C GLU A 174 -1.28 -36.32 18.16
N VAL A 175 -0.65 -35.80 17.08
CA VAL A 175 0.55 -36.44 16.48
C VAL A 175 1.81 -36.17 17.29
N LEU A 176 1.92 -34.98 17.91
CA LEU A 176 3.11 -34.58 18.66
C LEU A 176 3.12 -35.11 20.11
N LYS A 177 1.95 -35.25 20.75
CA LYS A 177 1.79 -35.68 22.14
C LYS A 177 2.51 -37.03 22.44
N PRO A 178 2.30 -38.11 21.66
CA PRO A 178 3.00 -39.39 21.94
C PRO A 178 4.51 -39.26 21.74
N LYS A 179 4.99 -38.37 20.86
CA LYS A 179 6.42 -38.11 20.69
C LYS A 179 7.00 -37.39 21.89
N ALA A 180 6.29 -36.36 22.38
CA ALA A 180 6.69 -35.61 23.58
C ALA A 180 6.68 -36.49 24.80
N GLU A 181 5.65 -37.32 25.03
CA GLU A 181 5.56 -38.26 26.14
C GLU A 181 6.71 -39.29 26.12
N LYS A 182 7.09 -39.75 24.93
CA LYS A 182 8.24 -40.63 24.77
C LYS A 182 9.54 -39.92 25.14
N TYR A 183 9.71 -38.66 24.70
CA TYR A 183 10.89 -37.85 25.00
C TYR A 183 11.00 -37.54 26.49
N ASP A 184 9.88 -37.17 27.14
CA ASP A 184 9.81 -36.90 28.57
C ASP A 184 10.16 -38.16 29.41
N ARG A 185 9.73 -39.34 28.97
CA ARG A 185 10.08 -40.59 29.60
C ARG A 185 11.59 -40.85 29.62
N TYR A 186 12.30 -40.48 28.54
CA TYR A 186 13.75 -40.59 28.49
C TYR A 186 14.45 -39.55 29.36
N LEU A 187 13.95 -38.31 29.41
CA LEU A 187 14.53 -37.22 30.17
C LEU A 187 14.24 -37.32 31.69
N SER A 188 13.06 -37.83 32.07
CA SER A 188 12.63 -37.93 33.46
C SER A 188 13.15 -39.20 34.18
N SER A 189 13.80 -40.11 33.47
CA SER A 189 14.41 -41.27 34.09
C SER A 189 15.54 -40.81 35.02
N LYS A 190 15.28 -40.83 36.32
CA LYS A 190 16.28 -40.60 37.37
C LYS A 190 17.25 -41.79 37.40
N GLY A 191 18.17 -41.81 36.48
CA GLY A 191 19.20 -42.82 36.38
C GLY A 191 19.83 -42.82 34.99
N LEU A 192 21.10 -42.97 34.88
CA LEU A 192 21.80 -43.21 33.64
C LEU A 192 21.16 -44.44 32.98
N ILE A 193 20.44 -44.24 31.89
CA ILE A 193 20.00 -45.34 31.02
C ILE A 193 21.26 -45.92 30.42
N THR A 194 21.56 -47.15 30.73
CA THR A 194 22.73 -47.83 30.19
C THR A 194 22.57 -48.03 28.69
N ILE A 195 23.66 -48.05 27.95
CA ILE A 195 23.67 -48.35 26.50
C ILE A 195 22.96 -49.68 26.22
N THR A 196 23.08 -50.62 27.14
CA THR A 196 22.40 -51.91 27.10
C THR A 196 20.89 -51.85 27.15
N GLU A 197 20.30 -50.93 27.94
CA GLU A 197 18.85 -50.72 27.98
C GLU A 197 18.32 -50.06 26.70
N ILE A 198 19.08 -49.14 26.17
CA ILE A 198 18.77 -48.47 24.88
C ILE A 198 18.84 -49.53 23.74
N ALA A 199 19.88 -50.37 23.71
CA ALA A 199 20.04 -51.40 22.71
C ALA A 199 18.88 -52.40 22.72
N LYS A 200 18.41 -52.84 23.90
CA LYS A 200 17.23 -53.72 24.04
C LYS A 200 15.96 -53.10 23.51
N GLU A 201 15.74 -51.83 23.72
CA GLU A 201 14.53 -51.13 23.25
C GLU A 201 14.50 -50.99 21.72
N TYR A 202 15.66 -50.92 21.09
CA TYR A 202 15.81 -50.86 19.63
C TYR A 202 16.04 -52.23 18.98
N GLY A 203 15.92 -53.30 19.73
CA GLY A 203 16.08 -54.66 19.22
C GLY A 203 17.49 -55.00 18.73
N MET A 204 18.49 -54.23 19.23
CA MET A 204 19.90 -54.50 18.93
C MET A 204 20.43 -55.54 19.90
N SER A 205 21.01 -56.62 19.40
CA SER A 205 21.69 -57.61 20.23
C SER A 205 23.02 -57.01 20.77
N GLU A 206 23.36 -57.34 22.04
CA GLU A 206 24.66 -57.02 22.57
C GLU A 206 25.74 -57.59 21.65
N LEU A 207 26.61 -56.73 21.15
CA LEU A 207 27.86 -57.15 20.54
C LEU A 207 28.77 -57.62 21.69
N SER A 208 28.98 -58.91 21.69
CA SER A 208 29.96 -59.60 22.54
C SER A 208 31.39 -59.18 22.25
#